data_f0b54a4ff7a0c8dbaff4ce13e88bfabf
#
_entry.id   f0b54a4ff7a0c8dbaff4ce13e88bfabf
#
_cell.length_a   1.000
_cell.length_b   1.000
_cell.length_c   1.000
_cell.angle_alpha   90.00
_cell.angle_beta   90.00
_cell.angle_gamma   90.00
#
_symmetry.space_group_name_H-M   'P 1'
#
loop_
_entity.id
_entity.type
_entity.pdbx_description
1 polymer ?
#
loop_
_entity_poly.entity_id
_entity_poly.type
_entity_poly.pdbx_seq_one_letter_code
_entity_poly.pdbx_strand_id
1 'polypeptide(L)'
;SEEEEVGGALAKDLATIRTVRDTIYQAITQDSSTPSGNVSALRDIGVSVTRDGALSFTESTYDTVAASNFDDISVMLTAGTNNQSRYDGQSQGLATDAVIKLETLTDSISGIFVTRTDSAKTAIKRYQADLESLEKRMEAVYERYLQQFTVMESLVNTLNSTRESMSTTWENMGNFNKK
;
A
#
# COMPACT_ATOMS: atom_id res chain seq x y z
N SER A 1 -15.85 -14.96 5.08
CA SER A 1 -15.88 -15.04 6.54
C SER A 1 -15.59 -13.65 7.09
N GLU A 2 -16.24 -13.26 8.19
CA GLU A 2 -16.20 -11.90 8.78
C GLU A 2 -14.81 -11.46 9.25
N GLU A 3 -13.85 -12.36 9.40
CA GLU A 3 -12.48 -12.04 9.82
C GLU A 3 -11.61 -11.41 8.69
N GLU A 4 -11.98 -11.59 7.43
CA GLU A 4 -11.26 -10.97 6.31
C GLU A 4 -11.61 -9.49 6.09
N GLU A 5 -12.75 -9.01 6.60
CA GLU A 5 -13.17 -7.62 6.46
C GLU A 5 -12.50 -6.66 7.47
N VAL A 6 -12.04 -7.15 8.61
CA VAL A 6 -11.46 -6.31 9.68
C VAL A 6 -10.10 -5.70 9.30
N GLY A 7 -9.39 -6.31 8.38
CA GLY A 7 -8.08 -5.82 7.94
C GLY A 7 -8.10 -4.83 6.76
N GLY A 8 -9.16 -4.83 5.97
CA GLY A 8 -9.26 -4.01 4.75
C GLY A 8 -8.04 -4.11 3.83
N ALA A 9 -7.89 -3.12 2.96
CA ALA A 9 -6.75 -3.03 2.04
C ALA A 9 -5.39 -2.88 2.77
N LEU A 10 -5.40 -2.32 3.98
CA LEU A 10 -4.20 -2.11 4.79
C LEU A 10 -3.61 -3.43 5.32
N ALA A 11 -4.43 -4.47 5.54
CA ALA A 11 -3.95 -5.77 6.01
C ALA A 11 -2.93 -6.43 5.08
N LYS A 12 -2.94 -6.07 3.80
CA LYS A 12 -1.99 -6.56 2.80
C LYS A 12 -0.69 -5.74 2.74
N ASP A 13 -0.66 -4.54 3.34
CA ASP A 13 0.54 -3.68 3.39
C ASP A 13 1.30 -3.88 4.72
N LEU A 14 1.90 -5.05 4.86
CA LEU A 14 2.69 -5.41 6.04
C LEU A 14 3.85 -4.43 6.31
N ALA A 15 4.37 -3.77 5.29
CA ALA A 15 5.46 -2.81 5.44
C ALA A 15 4.96 -1.56 6.17
N THR A 16 3.81 -1.02 5.78
CA THR A 16 3.20 0.13 6.46
C THR A 16 2.81 -0.22 7.90
N ILE A 17 2.20 -1.39 8.12
CA ILE A 17 1.82 -1.85 9.46
C ILE A 17 3.06 -1.94 10.36
N ARG A 18 4.14 -2.54 9.88
CA ARG A 18 5.40 -2.62 10.63
C ARG A 18 5.97 -1.25 10.95
N THR A 19 6.04 -0.35 9.97
CA THR A 19 6.57 1.00 10.19
C THR A 19 5.74 1.75 11.24
N VAL A 20 4.41 1.71 11.16
CA VAL A 20 3.53 2.34 12.15
C VAL A 20 3.76 1.76 13.54
N ARG A 21 3.73 0.42 13.64
CA ARG A 21 3.96 -0.27 14.91
C ARG A 21 5.33 0.07 15.52
N ASP A 22 6.38 0.01 14.69
CA ASP A 22 7.74 0.24 15.16
C ASP A 22 7.94 1.71 15.56
N THR A 23 7.28 2.66 14.88
CA THR A 23 7.29 4.07 15.28
C THR A 23 6.57 4.30 16.61
N ILE A 24 5.40 3.69 16.80
CA ILE A 24 4.67 3.74 18.08
C ILE A 24 5.51 3.12 19.20
N TYR A 25 6.09 1.95 18.96
CA TYR A 25 6.95 1.28 19.90
C TYR A 25 8.12 2.18 20.31
N GLN A 26 8.82 2.76 19.35
CA GLN A 26 9.95 3.67 19.61
C GLN A 26 9.51 4.93 20.34
N ALA A 27 8.35 5.50 20.03
CA ALA A 27 7.84 6.68 20.70
C ALA A 27 7.64 6.47 22.22
N ILE A 28 7.36 5.22 22.62
CA ILE A 28 7.12 4.85 24.03
C ILE A 28 8.40 4.37 24.73
N THR A 29 9.30 3.68 23.99
CA THR A 29 10.47 3.02 24.60
C THR A 29 11.77 3.82 24.51
N GLN A 30 11.78 4.90 23.74
CA GLN A 30 12.97 5.74 23.60
C GLN A 30 13.34 6.44 24.91
N ASP A 31 14.59 6.86 24.99
CA ASP A 31 15.04 7.75 26.05
C ASP A 31 14.51 9.16 25.79
N SER A 32 14.20 9.87 26.88
CA SER A 32 13.80 11.27 26.82
C SER A 32 14.96 12.15 26.31
N SER A 33 14.65 13.19 25.55
CA SER A 33 15.61 14.25 25.23
C SER A 33 16.08 15.04 26.46
N THR A 34 15.40 14.87 27.59
CA THR A 34 15.72 15.50 28.86
C THR A 34 15.80 14.47 30.00
N PRO A 35 16.78 13.56 29.97
CA PRO A 35 16.99 12.63 31.09
C PRO A 35 17.38 13.42 32.33
N SER A 36 16.93 12.98 33.51
CA SER A 36 17.28 13.63 34.78
C SER A 36 17.64 12.57 35.84
N GLY A 37 18.74 12.79 36.54
CA GLY A 37 19.23 11.85 37.55
C GLY A 37 19.38 10.42 36.95
N ASN A 38 18.66 9.48 37.55
CA ASN A 38 18.63 8.08 37.11
C ASN A 38 17.38 7.75 36.26
N VAL A 39 16.59 8.76 35.86
CA VAL A 39 15.35 8.58 35.11
C VAL A 39 15.56 9.12 33.71
N SER A 40 15.56 8.23 32.72
CA SER A 40 15.79 8.57 31.31
C SER A 40 14.66 8.16 30.40
N ALA A 41 13.87 7.18 30.79
CA ALA A 41 12.80 6.60 29.97
C ALA A 41 11.67 6.04 30.83
N LEU A 42 10.56 5.72 30.19
CA LEU A 42 9.40 5.10 30.87
C LEU A 42 9.75 3.78 31.55
N ARG A 43 10.72 3.03 31.02
CA ARG A 43 11.17 1.76 31.65
C ARG A 43 11.74 1.96 33.06
N ASP A 44 12.36 3.12 33.31
CA ASP A 44 12.96 3.43 34.61
C ASP A 44 11.91 3.66 35.71
N ILE A 45 10.70 4.01 35.30
CA ILE A 45 9.54 4.21 36.19
C ILE A 45 8.55 3.04 36.13
N GLY A 46 8.99 1.87 35.67
CA GLY A 46 8.19 0.64 35.72
C GLY A 46 7.26 0.41 34.53
N VAL A 47 7.30 1.24 33.47
CA VAL A 47 6.53 0.99 32.24
C VAL A 47 7.38 0.16 31.29
N SER A 48 6.86 -0.97 30.83
CA SER A 48 7.51 -1.85 29.86
C SER A 48 6.54 -2.27 28.76
N VAL A 49 7.08 -2.75 27.66
CA VAL A 49 6.30 -3.34 26.56
C VAL A 49 6.49 -4.84 26.60
N THR A 50 5.41 -5.58 26.68
CA THR A 50 5.41 -7.03 26.67
C THR A 50 5.70 -7.57 25.27
N ARG A 51 6.00 -8.87 25.17
CA ARG A 51 6.38 -9.52 23.90
C ARG A 51 5.29 -9.47 22.83
N ASP A 52 4.05 -9.40 23.23
CA ASP A 52 2.85 -9.26 22.40
C ASP A 52 2.52 -7.80 22.05
N GLY A 53 3.30 -6.84 22.57
CA GLY A 53 3.15 -5.41 22.27
C GLY A 53 2.24 -4.65 23.23
N ALA A 54 1.74 -5.30 24.28
CA ALA A 54 0.95 -4.63 25.30
C ALA A 54 1.84 -3.84 26.26
N LEU A 55 1.33 -2.73 26.80
CA LEU A 55 1.99 -2.00 27.87
C LEU A 55 1.76 -2.72 29.20
N SER A 56 2.82 -2.82 29.99
CA SER A 56 2.78 -3.32 31.37
C SER A 56 3.33 -2.27 32.30
N PHE A 57 2.71 -2.11 33.46
CA PHE A 57 3.14 -1.19 34.50
C PHE A 57 3.42 -1.94 35.79
N THR A 58 4.58 -1.66 36.39
CA THR A 58 5.01 -2.23 37.67
C THR A 58 4.95 -1.14 38.74
N GLU A 59 3.87 -1.13 39.49
CA GLU A 59 3.58 -0.13 40.52
C GLU A 59 4.70 -0.01 41.56
N SER A 60 5.23 -1.14 42.06
CA SER A 60 6.30 -1.15 43.04
C SER A 60 7.58 -0.49 42.55
N THR A 61 7.90 -0.56 41.25
CA THR A 61 9.02 0.16 40.64
C THR A 61 8.76 1.65 40.62
N TYR A 62 7.56 2.05 40.19
CA TYR A 62 7.16 3.43 40.21
C TYR A 62 7.23 4.05 41.60
N ASP A 63 6.65 3.42 42.61
CA ASP A 63 6.63 3.90 44.00
C ASP A 63 8.03 4.08 44.55
N THR A 64 8.93 3.16 44.26
CA THR A 64 10.32 3.22 44.68
C THR A 64 11.04 4.41 44.07
N VAL A 65 10.85 4.63 42.77
CA VAL A 65 11.53 5.75 42.06
C VAL A 65 10.87 7.09 42.44
N ALA A 66 9.56 7.15 42.52
CA ALA A 66 8.81 8.37 42.85
C ALA A 66 9.09 8.86 44.27
N ALA A 67 9.32 7.96 45.20
CA ALA A 67 9.63 8.33 46.58
C ALA A 67 10.90 9.17 46.72
N SER A 68 11.86 9.03 45.79
CA SER A 68 13.17 9.72 45.87
C SER A 68 13.47 10.63 44.69
N ASN A 69 12.81 10.45 43.55
CA ASN A 69 13.18 11.07 42.26
C ASN A 69 11.94 11.63 41.53
N PHE A 70 10.92 12.10 42.25
CA PHE A 70 9.69 12.60 41.62
C PHE A 70 9.94 13.76 40.66
N ASP A 71 10.83 14.68 41.04
CA ASP A 71 11.23 15.82 40.22
C ASP A 71 11.95 15.37 38.95
N ASP A 72 12.78 14.31 39.02
CA ASP A 72 13.45 13.72 37.86
C ASP A 72 12.45 13.11 36.88
N ILE A 73 11.39 12.44 37.38
CA ILE A 73 10.29 11.93 36.55
C ILE A 73 9.62 13.09 35.81
N SER A 74 9.33 14.18 36.51
CA SER A 74 8.72 15.39 35.92
C SER A 74 9.59 15.95 34.79
N VAL A 75 10.90 16.10 35.05
CA VAL A 75 11.86 16.61 34.06
C VAL A 75 11.97 15.67 32.87
N MET A 76 12.07 14.38 33.10
CA MET A 76 12.15 13.37 32.03
C MET A 76 10.90 13.41 31.12
N LEU A 77 9.70 13.60 31.69
CA LEU A 77 8.45 13.63 30.93
C LEU A 77 8.20 14.95 30.21
N THR A 78 8.52 16.09 30.86
CA THR A 78 8.07 17.43 30.43
C THR A 78 9.19 18.44 30.31
N ALA A 79 10.46 18.07 30.55
CA ALA A 79 11.60 18.97 30.67
C ALA A 79 11.45 20.03 31.81
N GLY A 80 10.53 19.85 32.75
CA GLY A 80 10.18 20.83 33.75
C GLY A 80 9.55 22.11 33.17
N THR A 81 9.05 22.06 31.94
CA THR A 81 8.57 23.24 31.22
C THR A 81 7.04 23.27 31.20
N ASN A 82 6.50 24.30 31.87
CA ASN A 82 5.07 24.59 31.75
C ASN A 82 4.86 25.66 30.68
N ASN A 83 3.93 25.42 29.74
CA ASN A 83 3.51 26.35 28.68
C ASN A 83 4.60 26.75 27.65
N GLN A 84 5.62 25.94 27.44
CA GLN A 84 6.54 26.17 26.31
C GLN A 84 5.84 25.98 24.97
N SER A 85 6.21 26.83 24.03
CA SER A 85 5.76 26.66 22.65
C SER A 85 6.35 25.38 22.06
N ARG A 86 5.51 24.57 21.43
CA ARG A 86 5.91 23.37 20.68
C ARG A 86 7.00 23.64 19.61
N TYR A 87 7.11 24.89 19.17
CA TYR A 87 8.04 25.31 18.12
C TYR A 87 9.30 25.99 18.64
N ASP A 88 9.54 25.92 19.95
CA ASP A 88 10.66 26.59 20.59
C ASP A 88 12.05 26.00 20.29
N GLY A 89 12.09 24.79 19.67
CA GLY A 89 13.33 24.11 19.34
C GLY A 89 14.14 23.59 20.54
N GLN A 90 13.62 23.78 21.77
CA GLN A 90 14.21 23.24 22.99
C GLN A 90 13.66 21.81 23.25
N SER A 91 14.44 21.02 23.95
CA SER A 91 13.98 19.72 24.44
C SER A 91 12.81 19.89 25.39
N GLN A 92 11.71 19.18 25.17
CA GLN A 92 10.46 19.33 25.90
C GLN A 92 10.03 18.05 26.63
N GLY A 93 10.95 17.12 26.79
CA GLY A 93 10.73 15.86 27.46
C GLY A 93 10.09 14.78 26.60
N LEU A 94 10.01 13.58 27.16
CA LEU A 94 9.56 12.38 26.46
C LEU A 94 8.16 12.49 25.83
N ALA A 95 7.26 13.21 26.49
CA ALA A 95 5.90 13.40 25.96
C ALA A 95 5.90 14.12 24.61
N THR A 96 6.68 15.19 24.48
CA THR A 96 6.82 15.93 23.22
C THR A 96 7.65 15.13 22.21
N ASP A 97 8.71 14.46 22.64
CA ASP A 97 9.51 13.58 21.77
C ASP A 97 8.63 12.51 21.12
N ALA A 98 7.71 11.90 21.89
CA ALA A 98 6.76 10.93 21.39
C ALA A 98 5.79 11.54 20.37
N VAL A 99 5.26 12.73 20.65
CA VAL A 99 4.38 13.46 19.72
C VAL A 99 5.11 13.75 18.41
N ILE A 100 6.31 14.32 18.46
CA ILE A 100 7.12 14.61 17.26
C ILE A 100 7.35 13.36 16.44
N LYS A 101 7.67 12.23 17.10
CA LYS A 101 7.89 10.94 16.43
C LYS A 101 6.64 10.42 15.74
N LEU A 102 5.47 10.50 16.40
CA LEU A 102 4.21 10.07 15.83
C LEU A 102 3.74 10.97 14.69
N GLU A 103 4.07 12.26 14.74
CA GLU A 103 3.75 13.19 13.65
C GLU A 103 4.47 12.86 12.35
N THR A 104 5.65 12.25 12.40
CA THR A 104 6.32 11.79 11.19
C THR A 104 5.49 10.77 10.40
N LEU A 105 4.56 10.05 11.04
CA LEU A 105 3.64 9.14 10.36
C LEU A 105 2.55 9.88 9.59
N THR A 106 2.07 10.99 10.14
CA THR A 106 0.89 11.74 9.65
C THR A 106 1.27 13.02 8.91
N ASP A 107 2.57 13.29 8.74
CA ASP A 107 3.03 14.46 8.02
C ASP A 107 2.40 14.55 6.64
N SER A 108 1.88 15.74 6.29
CA SER A 108 1.08 15.95 5.07
C SER A 108 1.90 15.94 3.77
N ILE A 109 3.23 15.93 3.85
CA ILE A 109 4.12 15.95 2.69
C ILE A 109 4.91 14.64 2.60
N SER A 110 5.53 14.23 3.70
CA SER A 110 6.48 13.12 3.77
C SER A 110 5.99 11.93 4.59
N GLY A 111 4.82 12.04 5.22
CA GLY A 111 4.26 10.98 6.06
C GLY A 111 4.01 9.70 5.28
N ILE A 112 4.12 8.55 5.97
CA ILE A 112 4.00 7.25 5.33
C ILE A 112 2.64 7.07 4.64
N PHE A 113 1.57 7.63 5.18
CA PHE A 113 0.24 7.51 4.59
C PHE A 113 0.12 8.31 3.28
N VAL A 114 0.75 9.48 3.21
CA VAL A 114 0.79 10.29 1.98
C VAL A 114 1.60 9.58 0.90
N THR A 115 2.81 9.16 1.22
CA THR A 115 3.68 8.48 0.26
C THR A 115 3.07 7.16 -0.27
N ARG A 116 2.36 6.41 0.57
CA ARG A 116 1.63 5.20 0.16
C ARG A 116 0.42 5.52 -0.71
N THR A 117 -0.33 6.55 -0.36
CA THR A 117 -1.47 7.00 -1.16
C THR A 117 -1.02 7.43 -2.56
N ASP A 118 0.06 8.18 -2.67
CA ASP A 118 0.58 8.64 -3.95
C ASP A 118 1.19 7.51 -4.78
N SER A 119 1.85 6.56 -4.14
CA SER A 119 2.31 5.32 -4.78
C SER A 119 1.14 4.51 -5.34
N ALA A 120 0.07 4.36 -4.57
CA ALA A 120 -1.14 3.66 -5.01
C ALA A 120 -1.82 4.38 -6.18
N LYS A 121 -1.97 5.70 -6.13
CA LYS A 121 -2.50 6.51 -7.24
C LYS A 121 -1.66 6.35 -8.51
N THR A 122 -0.34 6.35 -8.38
CA THR A 122 0.59 6.16 -9.51
C THR A 122 0.43 4.75 -10.12
N ALA A 123 0.31 3.72 -9.28
CA ALA A 123 0.07 2.36 -9.75
C ALA A 123 -1.28 2.23 -10.48
N ILE A 124 -2.35 2.85 -9.96
CA ILE A 124 -3.66 2.88 -10.61
C ILE A 124 -3.57 3.52 -12.00
N LYS A 125 -2.93 4.69 -12.12
CA LYS A 125 -2.74 5.36 -13.42
C LYS A 125 -1.99 4.47 -14.41
N ARG A 126 -0.95 3.77 -13.95
CA ARG A 126 -0.21 2.83 -14.79
C ARG A 126 -1.09 1.67 -15.28
N TYR A 127 -1.84 1.05 -14.38
CA TYR A 127 -2.74 -0.04 -14.76
C TYR A 127 -3.84 0.41 -15.72
N GLN A 128 -4.36 1.64 -15.56
CA GLN A 128 -5.32 2.21 -16.52
C GLN A 128 -4.70 2.38 -17.91
N ALA A 129 -3.47 2.87 -18.01
CA ALA A 129 -2.77 2.98 -19.28
C ALA A 129 -2.45 1.61 -19.91
N ASP A 130 -2.10 0.62 -19.10
CA ASP A 130 -1.86 -0.76 -19.54
C ASP A 130 -3.15 -1.39 -20.09
N LEU A 131 -4.30 -1.16 -19.43
CA LEU A 131 -5.62 -1.61 -19.91
C LEU A 131 -5.96 -0.96 -21.25
N GLU A 132 -5.84 0.36 -21.38
CA GLU A 132 -6.08 1.05 -22.64
C GLU A 132 -5.20 0.51 -23.79
N SER A 133 -3.93 0.26 -23.49
CA SER A 133 -3.00 -0.35 -24.46
C SER A 133 -3.41 -1.77 -24.85
N LEU A 134 -3.93 -2.55 -23.89
CA LEU A 134 -4.43 -3.90 -24.14
C LEU A 134 -5.69 -3.86 -25.01
N GLU A 135 -6.64 -2.97 -24.71
CA GLU A 135 -7.86 -2.78 -25.50
C GLU A 135 -7.54 -2.43 -26.96
N LYS A 136 -6.66 -1.48 -27.20
CA LYS A 136 -6.19 -1.12 -28.54
C LYS A 136 -5.55 -2.31 -29.30
N ARG A 137 -4.76 -3.12 -28.58
CA ARG A 137 -4.19 -4.34 -29.19
C ARG A 137 -5.25 -5.38 -29.54
N MET A 138 -6.22 -5.55 -28.64
CA MET A 138 -7.34 -6.47 -28.86
C MET A 138 -8.17 -6.04 -30.06
N GLU A 139 -8.47 -4.76 -30.20
CA GLU A 139 -9.19 -4.19 -31.35
C GLU A 139 -8.44 -4.43 -32.67
N ALA A 140 -7.12 -4.15 -32.70
CA ALA A 140 -6.30 -4.40 -33.89
C ALA A 140 -6.23 -5.90 -34.24
N VAL A 141 -6.23 -6.79 -33.27
CA VAL A 141 -6.30 -8.24 -33.48
C VAL A 141 -7.66 -8.64 -34.05
N TYR A 142 -8.74 -8.09 -33.51
CA TYR A 142 -10.10 -8.33 -33.97
C TYR A 142 -10.28 -7.89 -35.44
N GLU A 143 -9.87 -6.67 -35.78
CA GLU A 143 -9.92 -6.15 -37.15
C GLU A 143 -9.14 -7.04 -38.12
N ARG A 144 -7.94 -7.48 -37.72
CA ARG A 144 -7.14 -8.40 -38.55
C ARG A 144 -7.85 -9.73 -38.79
N TYR A 145 -8.47 -10.31 -37.77
CA TYR A 145 -9.24 -11.55 -37.94
C TYR A 145 -10.49 -11.33 -38.82
N LEU A 146 -11.16 -10.21 -38.68
CA LEU A 146 -12.29 -9.85 -39.52
C LEU A 146 -11.90 -9.75 -41.00
N GLN A 147 -10.77 -9.10 -41.30
CA GLN A 147 -10.22 -9.03 -42.64
C GLN A 147 -9.85 -10.41 -43.19
N GLN A 148 -9.20 -11.26 -42.41
CA GLN A 148 -8.87 -12.63 -42.81
C GLN A 148 -10.13 -13.46 -43.10
N PHE A 149 -11.16 -13.32 -42.28
CA PHE A 149 -12.43 -13.97 -42.47
C PHE A 149 -13.11 -13.53 -43.79
N THR A 150 -13.15 -12.24 -44.05
CA THR A 150 -13.72 -11.69 -45.30
C THR A 150 -12.96 -12.18 -46.53
N VAL A 151 -11.64 -12.25 -46.48
CA VAL A 151 -10.83 -12.79 -47.59
C VAL A 151 -11.13 -14.29 -47.80
N MET A 152 -11.23 -15.06 -46.70
CA MET A 152 -11.56 -16.49 -46.78
C MET A 152 -12.95 -16.71 -47.35
N GLU A 153 -13.96 -15.91 -46.95
CA GLU A 153 -15.32 -15.98 -47.48
C GLU A 153 -15.33 -15.69 -48.99
N SER A 154 -14.61 -14.64 -49.43
CA SER A 154 -14.43 -14.32 -50.85
C SER A 154 -13.81 -15.47 -51.65
N LEU A 155 -12.77 -16.11 -51.07
CA LEU A 155 -12.13 -17.27 -51.68
C LEU A 155 -13.09 -18.47 -51.83
N VAL A 156 -13.87 -18.75 -50.76
CA VAL A 156 -14.88 -19.82 -50.79
C VAL A 156 -15.93 -19.58 -51.89
N ASN A 157 -16.40 -18.34 -51.99
CA ASN A 157 -17.36 -17.92 -53.03
C ASN A 157 -16.76 -18.07 -54.42
N THR A 158 -15.51 -17.71 -54.64
CA THR A 158 -14.77 -17.90 -55.92
C THR A 158 -14.62 -19.37 -56.27
N LEU A 159 -14.27 -20.23 -55.28
CA LEU A 159 -14.15 -21.67 -55.49
C LEU A 159 -15.50 -22.31 -55.84
N ASN A 160 -16.58 -21.88 -55.20
CA ASN A 160 -17.93 -22.36 -55.51
C ASN A 160 -18.34 -21.96 -56.95
N SER A 161 -18.10 -20.71 -57.37
CA SER A 161 -18.34 -20.26 -58.73
C SER A 161 -17.52 -21.04 -59.78
N THR A 162 -16.25 -21.31 -59.46
CA THR A 162 -15.39 -22.15 -60.33
C THR A 162 -15.91 -23.57 -60.44
N ARG A 163 -16.35 -24.16 -59.35
CA ARG A 163 -16.96 -25.50 -59.31
C ARG A 163 -18.22 -25.56 -60.18
N GLU A 164 -19.10 -24.58 -60.08
CA GLU A 164 -20.31 -24.46 -60.89
C GLU A 164 -20.00 -24.34 -62.39
N SER A 165 -19.03 -23.47 -62.76
CA SER A 165 -18.57 -23.32 -64.14
C SER A 165 -17.99 -24.63 -64.66
N MET A 166 -17.21 -25.35 -63.90
CA MET A 166 -16.68 -26.67 -64.30
C MET A 166 -17.80 -27.70 -64.47
N SER A 167 -18.78 -27.74 -63.56
CA SER A 167 -19.94 -28.62 -63.68
C SER A 167 -20.72 -28.40 -64.98
N THR A 168 -20.99 -27.13 -65.29
CA THR A 168 -21.67 -26.74 -66.53
C THR A 168 -20.87 -27.10 -67.75
N THR A 169 -19.54 -26.96 -67.72
CA THR A 169 -18.65 -27.36 -68.81
C THR A 169 -18.68 -28.87 -69.05
N TRP A 170 -18.63 -29.65 -67.98
CA TRP A 170 -18.72 -31.08 -68.05
C TRP A 170 -20.07 -31.56 -68.59
N GLU A 171 -21.19 -31.03 -68.22
CA GLU A 171 -22.51 -31.30 -68.75
C GLU A 171 -22.60 -31.00 -70.22
N ASN A 172 -22.07 -29.87 -70.68
CA ASN A 172 -22.05 -29.51 -72.08
C ASN A 172 -21.19 -30.48 -72.96
N MET A 173 -20.00 -30.87 -72.42
CA MET A 173 -19.15 -31.82 -73.10
C MET A 173 -19.82 -33.25 -73.19
N GLY A 174 -20.54 -33.65 -72.14
CA GLY A 174 -21.30 -34.89 -72.14
C GLY A 174 -22.45 -34.95 -73.18
N ASN A 175 -23.04 -33.77 -73.45
CA ASN A 175 -24.09 -33.64 -74.47
C ASN A 175 -23.54 -33.57 -75.89
N PHE A 176 -22.29 -33.17 -76.10
CA PHE A 176 -21.65 -33.26 -77.45
C PHE A 176 -21.34 -34.67 -77.89
N ASN A 177 -21.12 -35.62 -76.99
CA ASN A 177 -20.79 -36.99 -77.29
C ASN A 177 -22.04 -37.88 -77.48
N LYS A 178 -23.25 -37.33 -77.44
CA LYS A 178 -24.52 -38.06 -77.64
C LYS A 178 -25.18 -37.75 -78.99
N LYS A 179 -24.51 -37.06 -79.89
CA LYS A 179 -24.89 -36.93 -81.33
C LYS A 179 -23.90 -37.75 -82.17
#